data_ace776cef10019606aecb24ae043e7d5
#
_entry.id   ace776cef10019606aecb24ae043e7d5
#
_cell.length_a   1.000
_cell.length_b   1.000
_cell.length_c   1.000
_cell.angle_alpha   90.00
_cell.angle_beta   90.00
_cell.angle_gamma   90.00
#
_symmetry.space_group_name_H-M   'P 1'
#
loop_
_entity.id
_entity.type
_entity.pdbx_description
1 polymer ?
#
loop_
_entity_poly.entity_id
_entity_poly.type
_entity_poly.pdbx_seq_one_letter_code
_entity_poly.pdbx_strand_id
1 'polypeptide(L)'
;VEVKAVAGQEQYLDSECARITLTTLPATQLAAPVLSAGDATENSATVVWEAVPDAASYVYTVDGGEELTVTGLSAVVTGLESGMPATVRVKAVSGQVQFLDSEFAELTVAAALEQNPFTLSVASRDEQHFRIRISQKQDANLLLRLCLKSDFDKYASTEEFIGSVRRKLSASALIAGVSFEEYLAAQLVQGDHPFEFTGLKPETDYVVYAVGWYAPGDLLTTVLVSAPATTLPDASGEVTVTFENVASDGFDVVCTPDAAIEKYYVHVTKTLRWLWRY
;
A
#
# COMPACT_ATOMS: atom_id res chain seq x y z
N VAL A 1 2.02 6.87 -63.69
CA VAL A 1 0.70 6.76 -64.35
C VAL A 1 0.96 6.57 -65.86
N GLU A 2 0.29 5.62 -66.44
CA GLU A 2 0.31 5.34 -67.89
C GLU A 2 -1.09 5.57 -68.41
N VAL A 3 -1.20 6.24 -69.56
CA VAL A 3 -2.45 6.52 -70.26
C VAL A 3 -2.30 6.17 -71.71
N LYS A 4 -3.23 5.40 -72.26
CA LYS A 4 -3.27 4.97 -73.62
C LYS A 4 -4.66 5.26 -74.15
N ALA A 5 -4.74 5.81 -75.36
CA ALA A 5 -6.02 5.91 -76.08
C ALA A 5 -6.28 4.59 -76.83
N VAL A 6 -7.48 4.05 -76.66
CA VAL A 6 -7.93 2.83 -77.32
C VAL A 6 -8.81 3.21 -78.54
N ALA A 7 -8.47 2.70 -79.70
CA ALA A 7 -9.24 2.96 -80.93
C ALA A 7 -10.65 2.36 -80.83
N GLY A 8 -11.68 3.16 -81.18
CA GLY A 8 -13.08 2.73 -81.11
C GLY A 8 -13.58 2.15 -82.48
N GLN A 9 -12.73 2.13 -83.48
CA GLN A 9 -13.05 1.61 -84.83
C GLN A 9 -11.86 0.82 -85.40
N GLU A 10 -12.09 -0.23 -86.13
CA GLU A 10 -11.08 -1.15 -86.67
C GLU A 10 -10.03 -0.53 -87.59
N GLN A 11 -10.32 0.64 -88.19
CA GLN A 11 -9.38 1.34 -89.03
C GLN A 11 -8.33 2.21 -88.32
N TYR A 12 -8.43 2.30 -87.04
CA TYR A 12 -7.46 3.03 -86.22
C TYR A 12 -6.72 2.08 -85.29
N LEU A 13 -5.46 2.41 -85.00
CA LEU A 13 -4.66 1.72 -83.98
C LEU A 13 -4.71 2.47 -82.66
N ASP A 14 -4.59 1.72 -81.62
CA ASP A 14 -4.39 2.29 -80.26
C ASP A 14 -3.15 3.19 -80.22
N SER A 15 -3.17 4.23 -79.45
CA SER A 15 -1.99 5.07 -79.27
C SER A 15 -0.88 4.35 -78.44
N GLU A 16 0.32 4.88 -78.54
CA GLU A 16 1.35 4.53 -77.61
C GLU A 16 0.97 5.02 -76.19
N CYS A 17 1.53 4.39 -75.13
CA CYS A 17 1.31 4.79 -73.79
C CYS A 17 2.08 6.08 -73.46
N ALA A 18 1.38 7.14 -73.06
CA ALA A 18 1.99 8.28 -72.43
C ALA A 18 2.26 7.93 -70.96
N ARG A 19 3.47 8.18 -70.46
CA ARG A 19 3.91 7.87 -69.10
C ARG A 19 4.29 9.15 -68.37
N ILE A 20 3.82 9.28 -67.14
CA ILE A 20 4.25 10.30 -66.26
C ILE A 20 4.66 9.64 -64.91
N THR A 21 5.84 9.95 -64.44
CA THR A 21 6.29 9.52 -63.10
C THR A 21 5.96 10.65 -62.11
N LEU A 22 5.19 10.29 -61.08
CA LEU A 22 4.88 11.18 -59.95
C LEU A 22 5.67 10.66 -58.75
N THR A 23 6.42 11.54 -58.14
CA THR A 23 7.11 11.27 -56.90
C THR A 23 6.35 11.98 -55.78
N THR A 24 5.94 11.28 -54.74
CA THR A 24 5.36 11.88 -53.55
C THR A 24 6.46 12.57 -52.76
N LEU A 25 6.15 13.68 -52.13
CA LEU A 25 7.06 14.30 -51.13
C LEU A 25 7.16 13.37 -49.95
N PRO A 26 8.35 13.27 -49.33
CA PRO A 26 8.49 12.53 -48.06
C PRO A 26 7.65 13.23 -46.98
N ALA A 27 6.82 12.46 -46.27
CA ALA A 27 6.08 12.96 -45.13
C ALA A 27 7.05 13.12 -43.97
N THR A 28 6.92 14.21 -43.20
CA THR A 28 7.66 14.44 -41.97
C THR A 28 6.88 13.88 -40.78
N GLN A 29 7.52 13.07 -39.94
CA GLN A 29 6.88 12.56 -38.73
C GLN A 29 6.86 13.62 -37.64
N LEU A 30 5.72 13.77 -36.95
CA LEU A 30 5.62 14.65 -35.76
C LEU A 30 6.51 14.12 -34.64
N ALA A 31 6.99 15.03 -33.79
CA ALA A 31 7.69 14.66 -32.57
C ALA A 31 6.73 13.99 -31.58
N ALA A 32 7.22 13.00 -30.82
CA ALA A 32 6.46 12.44 -29.72
C ALA A 32 6.25 13.49 -28.61
N PRO A 33 5.05 13.55 -27.98
CA PRO A 33 4.80 14.49 -26.91
C PRO A 33 5.69 14.23 -25.68
N VAL A 34 6.11 15.28 -24.99
CA VAL A 34 6.83 15.16 -23.71
C VAL A 34 5.80 15.12 -22.59
N LEU A 35 5.72 13.98 -21.89
CA LEU A 35 4.72 13.70 -20.86
C LEU A 35 5.24 14.04 -19.47
N SER A 36 4.33 14.52 -18.60
CA SER A 36 4.57 14.68 -17.18
C SER A 36 3.31 14.34 -16.38
N ALA A 37 3.51 13.91 -15.11
CA ALA A 37 2.41 13.66 -14.20
C ALA A 37 1.84 14.98 -13.68
N GLY A 38 0.51 15.10 -13.68
CA GLY A 38 -0.24 16.18 -13.04
C GLY A 38 -0.83 15.72 -11.71
N ASP A 39 -1.98 16.30 -11.34
CA ASP A 39 -2.68 15.97 -10.09
C ASP A 39 -3.22 14.55 -10.09
N ALA A 40 -3.21 13.93 -8.91
CA ALA A 40 -3.80 12.61 -8.67
C ALA A 40 -4.78 12.64 -7.50
N THR A 41 -5.83 11.84 -7.59
CA THR A 41 -6.78 11.54 -6.52
C THR A 41 -6.72 10.06 -6.17
N GLU A 42 -7.47 9.61 -5.17
CA GLU A 42 -7.50 8.18 -4.75
C GLU A 42 -7.96 7.22 -5.87
N ASN A 43 -8.60 7.73 -6.93
CA ASN A 43 -9.13 6.91 -8.03
C ASN A 43 -8.82 7.47 -9.43
N SER A 44 -7.94 8.46 -9.54
CA SER A 44 -7.57 9.04 -10.83
C SER A 44 -6.16 9.62 -10.81
N ALA A 45 -5.57 9.75 -11.99
CA ALA A 45 -4.32 10.46 -12.20
C ALA A 45 -4.41 11.28 -13.50
N THR A 46 -3.78 12.45 -13.52
CA THR A 46 -3.72 13.31 -14.70
C THR A 46 -2.35 13.17 -15.36
N VAL A 47 -2.35 13.06 -16.69
CA VAL A 47 -1.15 13.18 -17.51
C VAL A 47 -1.26 14.45 -18.31
N VAL A 48 -0.21 15.24 -18.34
CA VAL A 48 -0.11 16.49 -19.09
C VAL A 48 1.07 16.42 -20.05
N TRP A 49 1.00 17.17 -21.16
CA TRP A 49 2.08 17.24 -22.15
C TRP A 49 2.20 18.61 -22.79
N GLU A 50 3.34 18.84 -23.39
CA GLU A 50 3.57 20.06 -24.16
C GLU A 50 2.97 19.96 -25.56
N ALA A 51 2.55 21.11 -26.12
CA ALA A 51 2.02 21.17 -27.48
C ALA A 51 3.07 20.75 -28.50
N VAL A 52 2.71 19.79 -29.35
CA VAL A 52 3.56 19.38 -30.48
C VAL A 52 3.20 20.25 -31.70
N PRO A 53 4.17 20.91 -32.34
CA PRO A 53 3.92 21.69 -33.56
C PRO A 53 3.24 20.85 -34.65
N ASP A 54 2.30 21.41 -35.36
CA ASP A 54 1.53 20.78 -36.45
C ASP A 54 0.61 19.60 -36.03
N ALA A 55 0.50 19.32 -34.72
CA ALA A 55 -0.49 18.38 -34.22
C ALA A 55 -1.89 19.01 -34.21
N ALA A 56 -2.88 18.30 -34.70
CA ALA A 56 -4.29 18.70 -34.63
C ALA A 56 -5.01 18.14 -33.39
N SER A 57 -4.56 16.98 -32.93
CA SER A 57 -5.12 16.30 -31.75
C SER A 57 -4.08 15.33 -31.16
N TYR A 58 -4.46 14.69 -30.06
CA TYR A 58 -3.66 13.63 -29.43
C TYR A 58 -4.52 12.41 -29.24
N VAL A 59 -3.90 11.25 -29.34
CA VAL A 59 -4.52 9.96 -29.02
C VAL A 59 -3.77 9.38 -27.82
N TYR A 60 -4.50 8.91 -26.82
CA TYR A 60 -3.91 8.24 -25.70
C TYR A 60 -4.57 6.89 -25.42
N THR A 61 -3.81 5.99 -24.80
CA THR A 61 -4.29 4.69 -24.28
C THR A 61 -3.85 4.54 -22.81
N VAL A 62 -4.61 3.75 -22.06
CA VAL A 62 -4.27 3.38 -20.67
C VAL A 62 -4.13 1.86 -20.63
N ASP A 63 -2.99 1.37 -20.14
CA ASP A 63 -2.65 -0.06 -20.03
C ASP A 63 -2.88 -0.87 -21.31
N GLY A 64 -2.68 -0.23 -22.48
CA GLY A 64 -2.90 -0.83 -23.80
C GLY A 64 -4.36 -1.02 -24.16
N GLY A 65 -5.28 -0.36 -23.46
CA GLY A 65 -6.72 -0.37 -23.76
C GLY A 65 -7.10 0.44 -25.00
N GLU A 66 -8.34 0.90 -25.07
CA GLU A 66 -8.90 1.63 -26.19
C GLU A 66 -8.19 2.98 -26.44
N GLU A 67 -8.03 3.34 -27.72
CA GLU A 67 -7.50 4.65 -28.12
C GLU A 67 -8.56 5.74 -27.94
N LEU A 68 -8.23 6.74 -27.14
CA LEU A 68 -9.10 7.90 -26.87
C LEU A 68 -8.47 9.17 -27.47
N THR A 69 -9.29 10.00 -28.13
CA THR A 69 -8.83 11.22 -28.79
C THR A 69 -9.17 12.45 -27.96
N VAL A 70 -8.19 13.33 -27.81
CA VAL A 70 -8.35 14.63 -27.16
C VAL A 70 -7.68 15.75 -27.98
N THR A 71 -8.21 16.97 -27.85
CA THR A 71 -7.59 18.18 -28.45
C THR A 71 -6.84 19.04 -27.44
N GLY A 72 -7.01 18.74 -26.14
CA GLY A 72 -6.29 19.39 -25.05
C GLY A 72 -4.89 18.83 -24.86
N LEU A 73 -4.16 19.42 -23.90
CA LEU A 73 -2.80 19.03 -23.52
C LEU A 73 -2.77 18.20 -22.23
N SER A 74 -3.87 17.55 -21.91
CA SER A 74 -3.98 16.67 -20.75
C SER A 74 -5.02 15.59 -20.95
N ALA A 75 -4.86 14.50 -20.20
CA ALA A 75 -5.85 13.43 -20.06
C ALA A 75 -5.98 13.06 -18.59
N VAL A 76 -7.22 12.83 -18.15
CA VAL A 76 -7.50 12.31 -16.81
C VAL A 76 -7.82 10.83 -16.93
N VAL A 77 -6.98 10.01 -16.34
CA VAL A 77 -7.19 8.56 -16.21
C VAL A 77 -8.01 8.32 -14.96
N THR A 78 -9.18 7.71 -15.11
CA THR A 78 -10.13 7.44 -14.02
C THR A 78 -10.32 5.94 -13.80
N GLY A 79 -10.89 5.56 -12.64
CA GLY A 79 -11.13 4.16 -12.31
C GLY A 79 -9.87 3.42 -11.85
N LEU A 80 -8.82 4.15 -11.45
CA LEU A 80 -7.63 3.57 -10.85
C LEU A 80 -7.92 3.12 -9.42
N GLU A 81 -7.26 2.06 -9.00
CA GLU A 81 -7.19 1.69 -7.58
C GLU A 81 -6.11 2.51 -6.88
N SER A 82 -6.36 2.87 -5.61
CA SER A 82 -5.46 3.68 -4.80
C SER A 82 -4.04 3.11 -4.75
N GLY A 83 -3.04 3.93 -5.05
CA GLY A 83 -1.63 3.55 -5.08
C GLY A 83 -1.22 2.65 -6.24
N MET A 84 -2.15 2.20 -7.09
CA MET A 84 -1.82 1.32 -8.22
C MET A 84 -1.37 2.13 -9.43
N PRO A 85 -0.28 1.69 -10.11
CA PRO A 85 0.23 2.35 -11.30
C PRO A 85 -0.61 2.01 -12.53
N ALA A 86 -0.67 2.95 -13.47
CA ALA A 86 -1.19 2.76 -14.81
C ALA A 86 -0.22 3.32 -15.85
N THR A 87 -0.06 2.62 -16.96
CA THR A 87 0.80 3.05 -18.06
C THR A 87 -0.02 3.82 -19.08
N VAL A 88 0.28 5.10 -19.27
CA VAL A 88 -0.36 5.97 -20.25
C VAL A 88 0.57 6.18 -21.42
N ARG A 89 0.06 5.96 -22.64
CA ARG A 89 0.79 6.20 -23.88
C ARG A 89 0.06 7.29 -24.66
N VAL A 90 0.79 8.27 -25.16
CA VAL A 90 0.22 9.40 -25.92
C VAL A 90 0.98 9.60 -27.21
N LYS A 91 0.27 9.81 -28.32
CA LYS A 91 0.85 10.23 -29.60
C LYS A 91 0.19 11.51 -30.10
N ALA A 92 0.94 12.32 -30.82
CA ALA A 92 0.43 13.47 -31.56
C ALA A 92 -0.11 13.01 -32.92
N VAL A 93 -1.30 13.48 -33.29
CA VAL A 93 -1.98 13.16 -34.53
C VAL A 93 -1.98 14.38 -35.45
N SER A 94 -1.50 14.21 -36.68
CA SER A 94 -1.48 15.25 -37.68
C SER A 94 -2.86 15.48 -38.27
N GLY A 95 -3.22 16.76 -38.52
CA GLY A 95 -4.36 17.16 -39.33
C GLY A 95 -4.01 17.38 -40.78
N GLN A 96 -2.75 17.19 -41.23
CA GLN A 96 -2.24 17.59 -42.53
C GLN A 96 -1.54 16.42 -43.23
N VAL A 97 -1.76 16.28 -44.52
CA VAL A 97 -1.26 15.14 -45.34
C VAL A 97 0.26 15.09 -45.47
N GLN A 98 0.97 16.19 -45.24
CA GLN A 98 2.42 16.25 -45.27
C GLN A 98 3.11 15.77 -43.99
N PHE A 99 2.37 15.52 -42.92
CA PHE A 99 2.90 14.99 -41.68
C PHE A 99 2.33 13.62 -41.34
N LEU A 100 3.16 12.77 -40.78
CA LEU A 100 2.76 11.51 -40.13
C LEU A 100 2.56 11.75 -38.65
N ASP A 101 1.66 10.97 -38.06
CA ASP A 101 1.52 10.93 -36.57
C ASP A 101 2.85 10.62 -35.90
N SER A 102 3.01 11.07 -34.67
CA SER A 102 4.19 10.76 -33.87
C SER A 102 4.21 9.30 -33.44
N GLU A 103 5.36 8.84 -32.96
CA GLU A 103 5.43 7.66 -32.09
C GLU A 103 4.74 7.94 -30.76
N PHE A 104 4.38 6.86 -30.04
CA PHE A 104 3.84 6.98 -28.70
C PHE A 104 4.96 7.34 -27.71
N ALA A 105 4.73 8.38 -26.91
CA ALA A 105 5.43 8.58 -25.65
C ALA A 105 4.71 7.80 -24.55
N GLU A 106 5.43 7.37 -23.53
CA GLU A 106 4.91 6.55 -22.44
C GLU A 106 5.26 7.15 -21.08
N LEU A 107 4.30 7.12 -20.14
CA LEU A 107 4.48 7.56 -18.77
C LEU A 107 3.67 6.64 -17.83
N THR A 108 4.30 6.18 -16.76
CA THR A 108 3.60 5.50 -15.67
C THR A 108 3.17 6.53 -14.63
N VAL A 109 1.88 6.55 -14.31
CA VAL A 109 1.26 7.36 -13.27
C VAL A 109 0.57 6.45 -12.26
N ALA A 110 0.31 6.94 -11.04
CA ALA A 110 -0.44 6.20 -10.04
C ALA A 110 -1.51 7.09 -9.40
N ALA A 111 -2.62 6.49 -8.99
CA ALA A 111 -3.58 7.16 -8.11
C ALA A 111 -2.94 7.48 -6.76
N ALA A 112 -3.43 8.51 -6.09
CA ALA A 112 -2.97 8.87 -4.76
C ALA A 112 -3.36 7.77 -3.75
N LEU A 113 -2.58 7.66 -2.65
CA LEU A 113 -2.90 6.75 -1.56
C LEU A 113 -4.19 7.16 -0.86
N GLU A 114 -5.02 6.20 -0.48
CA GLU A 114 -6.22 6.45 0.31
C GLU A 114 -5.85 7.07 1.66
N GLN A 115 -6.45 8.23 2.00
CA GLN A 115 -6.06 9.05 3.15
C GLN A 115 -6.75 8.63 4.46
N ASN A 116 -7.94 8.04 4.39
CA ASN A 116 -8.70 7.58 5.55
C ASN A 116 -9.24 6.16 5.32
N PRO A 117 -8.36 5.17 5.13
CA PRO A 117 -8.75 3.83 4.69
C PRO A 117 -9.48 3.06 5.81
N PHE A 118 -9.06 3.25 7.04
CA PHE A 118 -9.55 2.53 8.22
C PHE A 118 -9.24 3.29 9.51
N THR A 119 -9.84 2.83 10.61
CA THR A 119 -9.51 3.30 11.95
C THR A 119 -8.93 2.17 12.79
N LEU A 120 -7.95 2.50 13.62
CA LEU A 120 -7.37 1.61 14.63
C LEU A 120 -7.88 2.02 16.01
N SER A 121 -8.34 1.05 16.80
CA SER A 121 -8.71 1.28 18.19
C SER A 121 -8.24 0.14 19.10
N VAL A 122 -7.82 0.49 20.32
CA VAL A 122 -7.51 -0.47 21.36
C VAL A 122 -8.82 -0.89 22.02
N ALA A 123 -9.29 -2.10 21.72
CA ALA A 123 -10.56 -2.62 22.24
C ALA A 123 -10.45 -3.08 23.70
N SER A 124 -9.31 -3.67 24.07
CA SER A 124 -8.96 -4.00 25.46
C SER A 124 -7.44 -4.09 25.61
N ARG A 125 -6.99 -3.95 26.85
CA ARG A 125 -5.57 -4.05 27.21
C ARG A 125 -5.44 -4.61 28.64
N ASP A 126 -4.34 -5.30 28.85
CA ASP A 126 -3.87 -5.69 30.18
C ASP A 126 -2.34 -5.46 30.28
N GLU A 127 -1.66 -6.13 31.19
CA GLU A 127 -0.24 -5.97 31.44
C GLU A 127 0.64 -6.47 30.30
N GLN A 128 0.15 -7.45 29.52
CA GLN A 128 0.93 -8.16 28.51
C GLN A 128 0.21 -8.33 27.17
N HIS A 129 -1.00 -7.78 27.03
CA HIS A 129 -1.81 -7.98 25.84
C HIS A 129 -2.50 -6.71 25.36
N PHE A 130 -2.65 -6.61 24.03
CA PHE A 130 -3.58 -5.69 23.39
C PHE A 130 -4.53 -6.45 22.49
N ARG A 131 -5.81 -6.08 22.56
CA ARG A 131 -6.77 -6.43 21.54
C ARG A 131 -7.08 -5.19 20.70
N ILE A 132 -6.78 -5.25 19.41
CA ILE A 132 -6.93 -4.15 18.47
C ILE A 132 -8.10 -4.45 17.57
N ARG A 133 -8.96 -3.46 17.35
CA ARG A 133 -10.01 -3.49 16.35
C ARG A 133 -9.63 -2.56 15.20
N ILE A 134 -9.76 -3.07 13.97
CA ILE A 134 -9.68 -2.30 12.74
C ILE A 134 -11.11 -2.16 12.22
N SER A 135 -11.51 -0.96 11.84
CA SER A 135 -12.76 -0.73 11.11
C SER A 135 -12.40 -0.17 9.73
N GLN A 136 -12.70 -0.93 8.69
CA GLN A 136 -12.37 -0.64 7.29
C GLN A 136 -13.64 -0.23 6.52
N LYS A 137 -13.47 0.60 5.51
CA LYS A 137 -14.54 0.91 4.55
C LYS A 137 -14.68 -0.17 3.48
N GLN A 138 -13.57 -0.83 3.14
CA GLN A 138 -13.47 -1.92 2.16
C GLN A 138 -12.45 -2.96 2.69
N ASP A 139 -12.59 -4.21 2.27
CA ASP A 139 -11.62 -5.25 2.59
C ASP A 139 -10.30 -4.97 1.87
N ALA A 140 -9.33 -4.46 2.60
CA ALA A 140 -7.98 -4.23 2.11
C ALA A 140 -6.99 -5.22 2.74
N ASN A 141 -5.92 -5.53 2.01
CA ASN A 141 -4.78 -6.25 2.54
C ASN A 141 -3.93 -5.30 3.39
N LEU A 142 -3.88 -5.51 4.70
CA LEU A 142 -3.19 -4.63 5.64
C LEU A 142 -2.00 -5.33 6.27
N LEU A 143 -0.85 -4.65 6.30
CA LEU A 143 0.21 -4.98 7.23
C LEU A 143 -0.13 -4.36 8.57
N LEU A 144 -0.55 -5.16 9.55
CA LEU A 144 -0.81 -4.76 10.93
C LEU A 144 0.34 -5.19 11.83
N ARG A 145 0.97 -4.26 12.53
CA ARG A 145 2.14 -4.51 13.39
C ARG A 145 2.10 -3.64 14.65
N LEU A 146 2.97 -4.03 15.56
CA LEU A 146 3.26 -3.33 16.81
C LEU A 146 4.76 -3.04 16.90
N CYS A 147 5.14 -1.89 17.44
CA CYS A 147 6.51 -1.60 17.83
C CYS A 147 6.53 -0.77 19.12
N LEU A 148 7.70 -0.68 19.75
CA LEU A 148 7.89 0.26 20.86
C LEU A 148 7.72 1.69 20.35
N LYS A 149 7.07 2.54 21.14
CA LYS A 149 6.91 3.95 20.80
C LYS A 149 8.27 4.63 20.62
N SER A 150 9.25 4.30 21.44
CA SER A 150 10.62 4.79 21.31
C SER A 150 11.32 4.41 20.02
N ASP A 151 10.91 3.29 19.36
CA ASP A 151 11.43 2.88 18.07
C ASP A 151 10.71 3.59 16.93
N PHE A 152 9.41 3.84 17.07
CA PHE A 152 8.62 4.61 16.11
C PHE A 152 9.10 6.06 16.03
N ASP A 153 9.30 6.69 17.17
CA ASP A 153 9.69 8.10 17.31
C ASP A 153 11.12 8.42 16.80
N LYS A 154 11.92 7.41 16.42
CA LYS A 154 13.25 7.60 15.81
C LYS A 154 13.20 8.14 14.37
N TYR A 155 12.07 8.01 13.71
CA TYR A 155 11.90 8.37 12.30
C TYR A 155 11.26 9.73 12.17
N ALA A 156 11.83 10.55 11.29
CA ALA A 156 11.37 11.92 11.06
C ALA A 156 10.09 11.98 10.21
N SER A 157 9.84 10.94 9.41
CA SER A 157 8.64 10.87 8.56
C SER A 157 8.07 9.44 8.48
N THR A 158 6.82 9.36 8.03
CA THR A 158 6.12 8.09 7.77
C THR A 158 6.83 7.27 6.70
N GLU A 159 7.38 7.92 5.67
CA GLU A 159 8.11 7.28 4.57
C GLU A 159 9.39 6.62 5.07
N GLU A 160 10.15 7.30 5.94
CA GLU A 160 11.35 6.73 6.57
C GLU A 160 11.01 5.51 7.42
N PHE A 161 9.94 5.61 8.21
CA PHE A 161 9.45 4.50 9.03
C PHE A 161 9.06 3.30 8.17
N ILE A 162 8.22 3.50 7.14
CA ILE A 162 7.82 2.44 6.20
C ILE A 162 9.04 1.85 5.49
N GLY A 163 9.97 2.69 5.07
CA GLY A 163 11.25 2.23 4.48
C GLY A 163 12.03 1.31 5.43
N SER A 164 12.00 1.57 6.75
CA SER A 164 12.62 0.70 7.75
C SER A 164 11.86 -0.63 7.91
N VAL A 165 10.53 -0.58 7.91
CA VAL A 165 9.67 -1.77 7.95
C VAL A 165 9.94 -2.66 6.73
N ARG A 166 9.97 -2.08 5.52
CA ARG A 166 10.29 -2.78 4.27
C ARG A 166 11.63 -3.49 4.35
N ARG A 167 12.69 -2.81 4.82
CA ARG A 167 14.03 -3.43 5.00
C ARG A 167 14.00 -4.61 5.97
N LYS A 168 13.27 -4.50 7.09
CA LYS A 168 13.12 -5.60 8.07
C LYS A 168 12.39 -6.79 7.46
N LEU A 169 11.31 -6.56 6.72
CA LEU A 169 10.55 -7.61 6.03
C LEU A 169 11.43 -8.28 4.94
N SER A 170 12.19 -7.51 4.16
CA SER A 170 13.11 -8.05 3.15
C SER A 170 14.20 -8.92 3.76
N ALA A 171 14.78 -8.50 4.89
CA ALA A 171 15.75 -9.31 5.62
C ALA A 171 15.13 -10.61 6.14
N SER A 172 13.88 -10.56 6.64
CA SER A 172 13.16 -11.76 7.12
C SER A 172 12.81 -12.71 5.97
N ALA A 173 12.42 -12.19 4.81
CA ALA A 173 12.18 -12.98 3.60
C ALA A 173 13.44 -13.74 3.16
N LEU A 174 14.58 -13.04 3.16
CA LEU A 174 15.88 -13.64 2.83
C LEU A 174 16.23 -14.78 3.81
N ILE A 175 16.03 -14.59 5.11
CA ILE A 175 16.27 -15.62 6.13
C ILE A 175 15.31 -16.81 5.93
N ALA A 176 14.05 -16.55 5.56
CA ALA A 176 13.06 -17.58 5.28
C ALA A 176 13.29 -18.30 3.94
N GLY A 177 14.16 -17.79 3.06
CA GLY A 177 14.45 -18.37 1.76
C GLY A 177 13.34 -18.22 0.72
N VAL A 178 12.48 -17.19 0.88
CA VAL A 178 11.36 -16.90 -0.03
C VAL A 178 11.51 -15.50 -0.64
N SER A 179 10.73 -15.19 -1.67
CA SER A 179 10.68 -13.85 -2.24
C SER A 179 10.10 -12.84 -1.24
N PHE A 180 10.41 -11.55 -1.42
CA PHE A 180 9.81 -10.49 -0.62
C PHE A 180 8.28 -10.46 -0.76
N GLU A 181 7.78 -10.60 -1.98
CA GLU A 181 6.36 -10.64 -2.30
C GLU A 181 5.63 -11.76 -1.57
N GLU A 182 6.16 -12.98 -1.64
CA GLU A 182 5.60 -14.16 -0.96
C GLU A 182 5.62 -13.98 0.57
N TYR A 183 6.74 -13.48 1.10
CA TYR A 183 6.85 -13.21 2.54
C TYR A 183 5.86 -12.13 2.98
N LEU A 184 5.77 -11.03 2.24
CA LEU A 184 4.84 -9.94 2.54
C LEU A 184 3.39 -10.41 2.48
N ALA A 185 2.99 -11.12 1.42
CA ALA A 185 1.63 -11.66 1.27
C ALA A 185 1.20 -12.51 2.47
N ALA A 186 2.12 -13.32 3.01
CA ALA A 186 1.86 -14.14 4.20
C ALA A 186 1.73 -13.32 5.51
N GLN A 187 2.14 -12.05 5.52
CA GLN A 187 2.07 -11.16 6.67
C GLN A 187 0.84 -10.23 6.64
N LEU A 188 0.13 -10.17 5.52
CA LEU A 188 -1.03 -9.30 5.37
C LEU A 188 -2.26 -9.94 6.04
N VAL A 189 -3.09 -9.08 6.59
CA VAL A 189 -4.35 -9.45 7.23
C VAL A 189 -5.51 -8.77 6.52
N GLN A 190 -6.69 -9.36 6.58
CA GLN A 190 -7.93 -8.85 6.01
C GLN A 190 -9.06 -8.90 7.04
N GLY A 191 -10.08 -8.11 6.81
CA GLY A 191 -11.34 -8.18 7.54
C GLY A 191 -11.39 -7.33 8.81
N ASP A 192 -12.61 -7.21 9.32
CA ASP A 192 -12.97 -6.40 10.49
C ASP A 192 -13.14 -7.30 11.73
N HIS A 193 -12.06 -7.98 12.12
CA HIS A 193 -12.02 -8.82 13.32
C HIS A 193 -10.96 -8.31 14.30
N PRO A 194 -11.09 -8.61 15.61
CA PRO A 194 -10.10 -8.21 16.58
C PRO A 194 -8.79 -8.98 16.40
N PHE A 195 -7.67 -8.25 16.45
CA PHE A 195 -6.31 -8.80 16.42
C PHE A 195 -5.71 -8.72 17.82
N GLU A 196 -4.97 -9.75 18.21
CA GLU A 196 -4.34 -9.83 19.54
C GLU A 196 -2.82 -9.76 19.42
N PHE A 197 -2.21 -8.89 20.24
CA PHE A 197 -0.78 -8.85 20.50
C PHE A 197 -0.54 -9.33 21.92
N THR A 198 0.34 -10.30 22.09
CA THR A 198 0.60 -10.98 23.36
C THR A 198 2.08 -10.97 23.73
N GLY A 199 2.42 -11.24 24.98
CA GLY A 199 3.80 -11.31 25.45
C GLY A 199 4.49 -9.95 25.48
N LEU A 200 3.72 -8.89 25.70
CA LEU A 200 4.21 -7.54 25.80
C LEU A 200 4.83 -7.29 27.18
N LYS A 201 5.63 -6.24 27.30
CA LYS A 201 6.15 -5.81 28.60
C LYS A 201 5.12 -4.93 29.29
N PRO A 202 4.90 -5.12 30.60
CA PRO A 202 4.05 -4.23 31.39
C PRO A 202 4.54 -2.78 31.36
N GLU A 203 3.64 -1.83 31.61
CA GLU A 203 3.91 -0.39 31.76
C GLU A 203 4.79 0.17 30.63
N THR A 204 4.52 -0.29 29.38
CA THR A 204 5.35 0.02 28.24
C THR A 204 4.53 0.68 27.13
N ASP A 205 5.07 1.76 26.57
CA ASP A 205 4.47 2.49 25.46
C ASP A 205 4.77 1.82 24.14
N TYR A 206 3.72 1.52 23.38
CA TYR A 206 3.75 0.93 22.05
C TYR A 206 3.03 1.83 21.05
N VAL A 207 3.30 1.59 19.78
CA VAL A 207 2.52 2.10 18.66
C VAL A 207 2.03 0.91 17.84
N VAL A 208 0.71 0.78 17.72
CA VAL A 208 0.07 -0.11 16.74
C VAL A 208 -0.02 0.66 15.45
N TYR A 209 0.38 0.05 14.36
CA TYR A 209 0.29 0.68 13.04
C TYR A 209 -0.21 -0.31 12.00
N ALA A 210 -0.91 0.22 11.00
CA ALA A 210 -1.33 -0.53 9.85
C ALA A 210 -1.19 0.30 8.58
N VAL A 211 -0.96 -0.38 7.46
CA VAL A 211 -0.83 0.22 6.14
C VAL A 211 -1.33 -0.78 5.10
N GLY A 212 -2.10 -0.29 4.14
CA GLY A 212 -2.52 -1.09 2.99
C GLY A 212 -1.32 -1.37 2.08
N TRP A 213 -1.15 -2.66 1.72
CA TRP A 213 0.00 -3.07 0.92
C TRP A 213 -0.40 -4.13 -0.10
N TYR A 214 -0.13 -3.85 -1.36
CA TYR A 214 -0.28 -4.80 -2.45
C TYR A 214 1.05 -5.53 -2.64
N ALA A 215 1.12 -6.81 -2.25
CA ALA A 215 2.36 -7.57 -2.26
C ALA A 215 2.96 -7.71 -3.66
N PRO A 216 2.19 -8.03 -4.73
CA PRO A 216 2.72 -7.98 -6.08
C PRO A 216 3.22 -6.57 -6.43
N GLY A 217 4.49 -6.44 -6.79
CA GLY A 217 5.10 -5.15 -7.12
C GLY A 217 5.45 -4.25 -5.92
N ASP A 218 5.23 -4.69 -4.67
CA ASP A 218 5.63 -3.95 -3.46
C ASP A 218 5.04 -2.53 -3.37
N LEU A 219 3.73 -2.40 -3.59
CA LEU A 219 3.03 -1.11 -3.70
C LEU A 219 2.21 -0.81 -2.44
N LEU A 220 2.33 0.39 -1.91
CA LEU A 220 1.41 0.89 -0.88
C LEU A 220 0.09 1.29 -1.52
N THR A 221 -1.02 0.93 -0.89
CA THR A 221 -2.38 1.28 -1.33
C THR A 221 -3.04 2.32 -0.44
N THR A 222 -2.56 2.46 0.81
CA THR A 222 -3.07 3.45 1.76
C THR A 222 -1.93 4.21 2.43
N VAL A 223 -2.24 5.35 3.05
CA VAL A 223 -1.34 5.95 4.02
C VAL A 223 -1.22 5.07 5.26
N LEU A 224 -0.13 5.23 6.01
CA LEU A 224 0.03 4.56 7.31
C LEU A 224 -0.89 5.21 8.34
N VAL A 225 -1.67 4.38 9.03
CA VAL A 225 -2.46 4.78 10.20
C VAL A 225 -1.82 4.18 11.44
N SER A 226 -1.68 4.97 12.50
CA SER A 226 -1.09 4.50 13.75
C SER A 226 -1.90 4.97 14.97
N ALA A 227 -1.84 4.18 16.04
CA ALA A 227 -2.47 4.49 17.32
C ALA A 227 -1.51 4.16 18.47
N PRO A 228 -1.29 5.08 19.44
CA PRO A 228 -0.52 4.77 20.62
C PRO A 228 -1.30 3.85 21.57
N ALA A 229 -0.60 2.98 22.25
CA ALA A 229 -1.16 2.07 23.25
C ALA A 229 -0.12 1.83 24.37
N THR A 230 -0.55 1.88 25.60
CA THR A 230 0.30 1.58 26.78
C THR A 230 -0.25 0.37 27.50
N THR A 231 0.57 -0.62 27.79
CA THR A 231 0.20 -1.76 28.64
C THR A 231 -0.04 -1.32 30.08
N LEU A 232 -0.91 -2.06 30.78
CA LEU A 232 -1.11 -1.78 32.20
C LEU A 232 0.15 -2.13 33.02
N PRO A 233 0.32 -1.54 34.20
CA PRO A 233 1.34 -1.96 35.14
C PRO A 233 1.19 -3.44 35.48
N ASP A 234 2.29 -4.11 35.79
CA ASP A 234 2.25 -5.49 36.26
C ASP A 234 1.38 -5.59 37.51
N ALA A 235 0.28 -6.33 37.40
CA ALA A 235 -0.67 -6.55 38.47
C ALA A 235 -0.18 -7.60 39.50
N SER A 236 1.09 -7.96 39.49
CA SER A 236 1.69 -8.76 40.56
C SER A 236 1.73 -7.96 41.87
N GLY A 237 0.56 -7.57 42.34
CA GLY A 237 0.42 -7.02 43.68
C GLY A 237 0.89 -8.03 44.70
N GLU A 238 1.76 -7.62 45.60
CA GLU A 238 2.15 -8.44 46.75
C GLU A 238 1.00 -8.49 47.79
N VAL A 239 0.71 -9.68 48.25
CA VAL A 239 -0.09 -9.85 49.45
C VAL A 239 0.89 -10.03 50.63
N THR A 240 1.02 -9.03 51.47
CA THR A 240 1.80 -9.15 52.68
C THR A 240 1.04 -10.02 53.68
N VAL A 241 1.68 -11.12 54.14
CA VAL A 241 1.11 -12.03 55.13
C VAL A 241 1.84 -11.87 56.45
N THR A 242 1.12 -11.46 57.46
CA THR A 242 1.64 -11.37 58.86
C THR A 242 0.86 -12.29 59.77
N PHE A 243 1.50 -12.75 60.85
CA PHE A 243 0.88 -13.54 61.87
C PHE A 243 0.76 -12.71 63.15
N GLU A 244 -0.44 -12.67 63.70
CA GLU A 244 -0.74 -11.97 64.92
C GLU A 244 -1.33 -12.95 65.96
N ASN A 245 -1.35 -12.57 67.23
CA ASN A 245 -1.94 -13.33 68.33
C ASN A 245 -1.51 -14.80 68.37
N VAL A 246 -0.24 -15.08 68.09
CA VAL A 246 0.29 -16.46 68.05
C VAL A 246 0.27 -17.07 69.46
N ALA A 247 -0.59 -18.11 69.62
CA ALA A 247 -0.74 -18.85 70.87
C ALA A 247 -0.53 -20.37 70.63
N SER A 248 -0.57 -21.18 71.70
CA SER A 248 -0.37 -22.62 71.58
C SER A 248 -1.48 -23.34 70.86
N ASP A 249 -2.65 -22.76 70.73
CA ASP A 249 -3.88 -23.29 70.13
C ASP A 249 -4.35 -22.55 68.88
N GLY A 250 -3.71 -21.45 68.50
CA GLY A 250 -4.08 -20.68 67.32
C GLY A 250 -3.18 -19.50 66.99
N PHE A 251 -3.43 -18.86 65.91
CA PHE A 251 -2.84 -17.61 65.44
C PHE A 251 -3.79 -16.95 64.43
N ASP A 252 -3.67 -15.64 64.34
CA ASP A 252 -4.36 -14.87 63.32
C ASP A 252 -3.45 -14.66 62.12
N VAL A 253 -4.02 -14.83 60.91
CA VAL A 253 -3.34 -14.53 59.65
C VAL A 253 -3.92 -13.23 59.09
N VAL A 254 -3.11 -12.19 59.03
CA VAL A 254 -3.49 -10.92 58.43
C VAL A 254 -2.88 -10.85 57.05
N CYS A 255 -3.74 -10.82 56.02
CA CYS A 255 -3.36 -10.66 54.62
C CYS A 255 -3.67 -9.22 54.21
N THR A 256 -2.65 -8.46 53.89
CA THR A 256 -2.78 -7.09 53.40
C THR A 256 -2.41 -7.07 51.90
N PRO A 257 -3.40 -7.07 50.98
CA PRO A 257 -3.13 -6.97 49.56
C PRO A 257 -2.79 -5.54 49.16
N ASP A 258 -1.98 -5.38 48.11
CA ASP A 258 -1.80 -4.11 47.41
C ASP A 258 -3.12 -3.61 46.83
N ALA A 259 -3.22 -2.29 46.60
CA ALA A 259 -4.42 -1.65 46.08
C ALA A 259 -4.86 -2.16 44.68
N ALA A 260 -3.98 -2.85 43.96
CA ALA A 260 -4.24 -3.41 42.63
C ALA A 260 -4.90 -4.80 42.71
N ILE A 261 -4.99 -5.44 43.87
CA ILE A 261 -5.54 -6.77 44.04
C ILE A 261 -7.01 -6.70 44.42
N GLU A 262 -7.89 -7.12 43.49
CA GLU A 262 -9.34 -7.20 43.72
C GLU A 262 -9.74 -8.47 44.50
N LYS A 263 -9.02 -9.57 44.30
CA LYS A 263 -9.33 -10.89 44.88
C LYS A 263 -8.05 -11.70 45.11
N TYR A 264 -8.00 -12.43 46.22
CA TYR A 264 -6.92 -13.35 46.54
C TYR A 264 -7.47 -14.59 47.24
N TYR A 265 -6.71 -15.69 47.23
CA TYR A 265 -7.04 -16.93 47.90
C TYR A 265 -6.10 -17.13 49.08
N VAL A 266 -6.63 -17.51 50.23
CA VAL A 266 -5.84 -17.93 51.38
C VAL A 266 -5.97 -19.44 51.56
N HIS A 267 -4.83 -20.15 51.52
CA HIS A 267 -4.77 -21.57 51.75
C HIS A 267 -3.80 -21.89 52.89
N VAL A 268 -4.31 -22.48 53.95
CA VAL A 268 -3.50 -22.87 55.12
C VAL A 268 -3.27 -24.38 55.14
N THR A 269 -2.00 -24.78 55.13
CA THR A 269 -1.61 -26.19 55.19
C THR A 269 -0.89 -26.51 56.48
N LYS A 270 -1.24 -27.65 57.10
CA LYS A 270 -0.54 -28.13 58.30
C LYS A 270 0.70 -28.91 57.87
N THR A 271 1.89 -28.43 58.15
CA THR A 271 3.15 -29.15 57.93
C THR A 271 3.53 -29.93 59.21
N LEU A 272 3.42 -31.26 59.17
CA LEU A 272 3.95 -32.14 60.23
C LEU A 272 5.47 -32.24 60.01
N ARG A 273 6.29 -31.55 60.86
CA ARG A 273 7.72 -31.84 60.96
C ARG A 273 7.93 -32.97 61.92
N TRP A 274 8.43 -34.10 61.45
CA TRP A 274 9.01 -35.13 62.30
C TRP A 274 10.35 -34.63 62.84
N LEU A 275 10.37 -34.25 64.11
CA LEU A 275 11.63 -33.96 64.82
C LEU A 275 12.20 -35.32 65.23
N TRP A 276 13.21 -35.83 64.48
CA TRP A 276 14.06 -36.89 64.99
C TRP A 276 14.92 -36.26 66.09
N ARG A 277 14.68 -36.68 67.35
CA ARG A 277 15.67 -36.46 68.41
C ARG A 277 16.64 -37.65 68.37
N TYR A 278 17.91 -37.35 68.17
CA TYR A 278 19.02 -38.21 68.54
C TYR A 278 19.33 -38.06 70.00
#